data_6ca742cf7e3db4211b1a6502332b798a
#
_entry.id   6ca742cf7e3db4211b1a6502332b798a
#
_cell.length_a   1.000
_cell.length_b   1.000
_cell.length_c   1.000
_cell.angle_alpha   90.00
_cell.angle_beta   90.00
_cell.angle_gamma   90.00
#
_symmetry.space_group_name_H-M   'P 1'
#
loop_
_entity.id
_entity.type
_entity.pdbx_description
1 polymer ?
#
loop_
_entity_poly.entity_id
_entity_poly.type
_entity_poly.pdbx_seq_one_letter_code
_entity_poly.pdbx_strand_id
1 'polypeptide(L)'
;MTLAEIAEYANVSIGTVDRVIHNRKGVSEKTKAQILAIIDKYGYKPNVIASQLKSNKAFVIGVLLPYLETGDDYYRALYEGMSQAVAQLSPIKIELKLVTFDRQISGDAIKKSSVFFDGDENAIDALITTPVVQDEIMEIVSKLDGKPFVYIDTPLGTTQPLLTVVQNPYKGGYCAGRIMRMFQGGGKFACITMYSSGYNLRERVRGFTDYIQKDAGSVVLDEICTDITELGFYKFMKDLFERHNDIKGIFVPHAEVSLATYYLVDQGLNSRVTVVGYDLVEKNRQGLLDGSIDCLIGQRPEQQGSEAVHKLYQACMLHQHVPSRIDMPIDIYFKENII
;
A
#
# COMPACT_ATOMS: atom_id res chain seq x y z
N MET A 1 -27.63 8.79 26.65
CA MET A 1 -27.54 7.98 27.89
C MET A 1 -26.08 7.68 28.16
N THR A 2 -25.65 7.78 29.41
CA THR A 2 -24.28 7.51 29.90
C THR A 2 -24.20 6.19 30.66
N LEU A 3 -22.98 5.68 30.89
CA LEU A 3 -22.78 4.50 31.76
C LEU A 3 -23.31 4.72 33.17
N ALA A 4 -23.23 5.94 33.70
CA ALA A 4 -23.72 6.29 35.00
C ALA A 4 -25.25 6.20 35.07
N GLU A 5 -25.94 6.72 34.06
CA GLU A 5 -27.42 6.64 33.98
C GLU A 5 -27.90 5.18 33.83
N ILE A 6 -27.20 4.33 33.05
CA ILE A 6 -27.52 2.91 32.95
C ILE A 6 -27.35 2.21 34.33
N ALA A 7 -26.26 2.55 35.04
CA ALA A 7 -26.00 1.98 36.37
C ALA A 7 -27.09 2.37 37.38
N GLU A 8 -27.55 3.62 37.32
CA GLU A 8 -28.68 4.13 38.12
C GLU A 8 -29.98 3.40 37.77
N TYR A 9 -30.35 3.30 36.48
CA TYR A 9 -31.57 2.59 36.06
C TYR A 9 -31.55 1.10 36.40
N ALA A 10 -30.37 0.46 36.37
CA ALA A 10 -30.21 -0.95 36.75
C ALA A 10 -30.02 -1.18 38.26
N ASN A 11 -29.87 -0.11 39.04
CA ASN A 11 -29.54 -0.13 40.48
C ASN A 11 -28.28 -0.95 40.80
N VAL A 12 -27.20 -0.69 40.00
CA VAL A 12 -25.90 -1.37 40.13
C VAL A 12 -24.76 -0.35 40.08
N SER A 13 -23.54 -0.79 40.36
CA SER A 13 -22.38 0.07 40.19
C SER A 13 -22.03 0.23 38.70
N ILE A 14 -21.40 1.38 38.34
CA ILE A 14 -20.85 1.63 36.98
C ILE A 14 -19.93 0.46 36.58
N GLY A 15 -19.10 -0.05 37.49
CA GLY A 15 -18.22 -1.18 37.25
C GLY A 15 -18.95 -2.49 36.91
N THR A 16 -20.21 -2.66 37.39
CA THR A 16 -21.06 -3.80 37.03
C THR A 16 -21.56 -3.66 35.58
N VAL A 17 -21.97 -2.45 35.17
CA VAL A 17 -22.38 -2.16 33.82
C VAL A 17 -21.21 -2.34 32.84
N ASP A 18 -20.02 -1.83 33.18
CA ASP A 18 -18.80 -2.01 32.42
C ASP A 18 -18.45 -3.49 32.17
N ARG A 19 -18.56 -4.34 33.22
CA ARG A 19 -18.35 -5.78 33.08
C ARG A 19 -19.34 -6.44 32.14
N VAL A 20 -20.59 -6.02 32.12
CA VAL A 20 -21.63 -6.56 31.23
C VAL A 20 -21.35 -6.15 29.79
N ILE A 21 -21.04 -4.89 29.53
CA ILE A 21 -20.75 -4.36 28.21
C ILE A 21 -19.53 -5.07 27.60
N HIS A 22 -18.50 -5.33 28.40
CA HIS A 22 -17.26 -6.00 27.95
C HIS A 22 -17.29 -7.53 28.18
N ASN A 23 -18.46 -8.12 28.46
CA ASN A 23 -18.67 -9.56 28.66
C ASN A 23 -17.69 -10.19 29.67
N ARG A 24 -17.29 -9.45 30.72
CA ARG A 24 -16.37 -9.92 31.75
C ARG A 24 -17.16 -10.74 32.83
N LYS A 25 -16.49 -11.72 33.42
CA LYS A 25 -17.05 -12.56 34.46
C LYS A 25 -17.36 -11.76 35.75
N GLY A 26 -18.27 -12.30 36.61
CA GLY A 26 -18.57 -11.74 37.93
C GLY A 26 -19.87 -10.92 37.99
N VAL A 27 -20.78 -11.10 37.06
CA VAL A 27 -22.16 -10.55 37.10
C VAL A 27 -23.15 -11.70 36.94
N SER A 28 -24.22 -11.68 37.72
CA SER A 28 -25.28 -12.71 37.64
C SER A 28 -26.04 -12.59 36.31
N GLU A 29 -26.52 -13.71 35.75
CA GLU A 29 -27.28 -13.72 34.48
C GLU A 29 -28.52 -12.82 34.56
N LYS A 30 -29.18 -12.75 35.72
CA LYS A 30 -30.32 -11.86 35.96
C LYS A 30 -29.93 -10.40 35.81
N THR A 31 -28.84 -9.99 36.44
CA THR A 31 -28.33 -8.61 36.36
C THR A 31 -27.84 -8.27 34.96
N LYS A 32 -27.17 -9.23 34.28
CA LYS A 32 -26.72 -9.09 32.91
C LYS A 32 -27.89 -8.85 31.96
N ALA A 33 -28.96 -9.66 32.06
CA ALA A 33 -30.16 -9.51 31.24
C ALA A 33 -30.85 -8.16 31.46
N GLN A 34 -30.94 -7.70 32.71
CA GLN A 34 -31.50 -6.39 33.06
C GLN A 34 -30.73 -5.24 32.41
N ILE A 35 -29.40 -5.25 32.50
CA ILE A 35 -28.54 -4.20 31.93
C ILE A 35 -28.66 -4.21 30.41
N LEU A 36 -28.62 -5.38 29.77
CA LEU A 36 -28.76 -5.49 28.31
C LEU A 36 -30.13 -4.98 27.82
N ALA A 37 -31.20 -5.25 28.54
CA ALA A 37 -32.54 -4.72 28.23
C ALA A 37 -32.61 -3.18 28.32
N ILE A 38 -31.89 -2.57 29.26
CA ILE A 38 -31.80 -1.11 29.41
C ILE A 38 -31.00 -0.55 28.25
N ILE A 39 -29.83 -1.16 27.89
CA ILE A 39 -28.98 -0.77 26.77
C ILE A 39 -29.77 -0.77 25.45
N ASP A 40 -30.53 -1.84 25.21
CA ASP A 40 -31.33 -1.99 23.98
C ASP A 40 -32.49 -0.98 23.97
N LYS A 41 -33.23 -0.84 25.03
CA LYS A 41 -34.37 0.09 25.17
C LYS A 41 -34.00 1.54 24.87
N TYR A 42 -32.81 1.97 25.29
CA TYR A 42 -32.37 3.36 25.15
C TYR A 42 -31.32 3.55 24.02
N GLY A 43 -31.01 2.50 23.27
CA GLY A 43 -30.08 2.55 22.15
C GLY A 43 -28.66 2.99 22.57
N TYR A 44 -28.25 2.62 23.82
CA TYR A 44 -26.92 3.01 24.29
C TYR A 44 -25.84 2.31 23.48
N LYS A 45 -24.95 3.12 22.93
CA LYS A 45 -23.71 2.63 22.33
C LYS A 45 -22.54 3.09 23.20
N PRO A 46 -21.63 2.17 23.61
CA PRO A 46 -20.44 2.57 24.35
C PRO A 46 -19.70 3.69 23.61
N ASN A 47 -19.38 4.77 24.31
CA ASN A 47 -18.51 5.78 23.73
C ASN A 47 -17.07 5.27 23.78
N VAL A 48 -16.70 4.51 22.75
CA VAL A 48 -15.38 3.89 22.62
C VAL A 48 -14.28 4.94 22.64
N ILE A 49 -14.55 6.12 22.04
CA ILE A 49 -13.61 7.25 22.05
C ILE A 49 -13.35 7.75 23.47
N ALA A 50 -14.40 7.93 24.30
CA ALA A 50 -14.24 8.35 25.69
C ALA A 50 -13.52 7.28 26.54
N SER A 51 -13.72 6.00 26.26
CA SER A 51 -12.99 4.90 26.91
C SER A 51 -11.51 4.90 26.52
N GLN A 52 -11.22 5.08 25.25
CA GLN A 52 -9.84 5.16 24.72
C GLN A 52 -9.10 6.39 25.28
N LEU A 53 -9.75 7.55 25.37
CA LEU A 53 -9.17 8.76 25.97
C LEU A 53 -8.84 8.60 27.45
N LYS A 54 -9.57 7.74 28.18
CA LYS A 54 -9.25 7.38 29.58
C LYS A 54 -8.13 6.35 29.68
N SER A 55 -7.96 5.51 28.66
CA SER A 55 -6.85 4.57 28.59
C SER A 55 -5.58 5.35 28.24
N ASN A 56 -4.58 5.30 29.11
CA ASN A 56 -3.31 5.98 28.85
C ASN A 56 -2.40 5.18 27.88
N LYS A 57 -2.85 3.99 27.41
CA LYS A 57 -2.09 3.10 26.54
C LYS A 57 -2.32 3.49 25.07
N ALA A 58 -1.24 3.66 24.33
CA ALA A 58 -1.30 3.84 22.87
C ALA A 58 -1.66 2.52 22.18
N PHE A 59 -2.34 2.60 21.04
CA PHE A 59 -2.51 1.49 20.10
C PHE A 59 -1.30 1.50 19.16
N VAL A 60 -0.47 0.47 19.23
CA VAL A 60 0.80 0.41 18.50
C VAL A 60 0.62 -0.35 17.20
N ILE A 61 0.81 0.33 16.08
CA ILE A 61 0.80 -0.26 14.74
C ILE A 61 2.24 -0.48 14.30
N GLY A 62 2.66 -1.74 14.14
CA GLY A 62 3.90 -2.08 13.46
C GLY A 62 3.75 -1.76 11.96
N VAL A 63 4.74 -1.09 11.41
CA VAL A 63 4.83 -0.78 9.99
C VAL A 63 6.11 -1.41 9.45
N LEU A 64 5.98 -2.40 8.55
CA LEU A 64 7.09 -3.12 7.96
C LEU A 64 7.12 -2.86 6.45
N LEU A 65 8.08 -2.05 6.00
CA LEU A 65 8.21 -1.62 4.60
C LEU A 65 9.64 -1.86 4.08
N PRO A 66 9.84 -1.97 2.76
CA PRO A 66 11.18 -1.82 2.18
C PRO A 66 11.82 -0.49 2.60
N TYR A 67 13.14 -0.37 2.47
CA TYR A 67 13.85 0.86 2.80
C TYR A 67 13.18 2.10 2.19
N LEU A 68 13.10 3.15 3.03
CA LEU A 68 12.66 4.48 2.61
C LEU A 68 13.90 5.26 2.21
N GLU A 69 14.22 5.31 0.93
CA GLU A 69 15.36 6.08 0.43
C GLU A 69 15.18 7.59 0.69
N THR A 70 16.26 8.33 0.67
CA THR A 70 16.22 9.80 0.80
C THR A 70 15.73 10.39 -0.52
N GLY A 71 14.55 11.01 -0.50
CA GLY A 71 13.91 11.58 -1.68
C GLY A 71 12.51 11.01 -1.90
N ASP A 72 12.05 11.09 -3.12
CA ASP A 72 10.68 10.74 -3.51
C ASP A 72 10.49 9.25 -3.74
N ASP A 73 10.60 8.49 -2.67
CA ASP A 73 10.34 7.06 -2.68
C ASP A 73 8.83 6.78 -2.52
N TYR A 74 8.32 5.86 -3.31
CA TYR A 74 6.95 5.35 -3.21
C TYR A 74 6.60 4.87 -1.80
N TYR A 75 7.51 4.14 -1.13
CA TYR A 75 7.27 3.64 0.23
C TYR A 75 7.29 4.75 1.29
N ARG A 76 8.04 5.82 1.04
CA ARG A 76 8.01 7.01 1.90
C ARG A 76 6.63 7.66 1.85
N ALA A 77 6.05 7.84 0.68
CA ALA A 77 4.71 8.40 0.50
C ALA A 77 3.62 7.55 1.18
N LEU A 78 3.73 6.22 1.14
CA LEU A 78 2.87 5.31 1.91
C LEU A 78 2.94 5.61 3.41
N TYR A 79 4.16 5.73 3.96
CA TYR A 79 4.36 6.00 5.39
C TYR A 79 3.91 7.42 5.79
N GLU A 80 4.12 8.41 4.94
CA GLU A 80 3.63 9.78 5.16
C GLU A 80 2.10 9.82 5.25
N GLY A 81 1.41 9.10 4.37
CA GLY A 81 -0.04 8.95 4.43
C GLY A 81 -0.52 8.29 5.74
N MET A 82 0.20 7.29 6.25
CA MET A 82 -0.08 6.70 7.56
C MET A 82 0.11 7.72 8.69
N SER A 83 1.21 8.48 8.65
CA SER A 83 1.54 9.49 9.65
C SER A 83 0.51 10.62 9.69
N GLN A 84 0.05 11.06 8.52
CA GLN A 84 -1.03 12.06 8.41
C GLN A 84 -2.35 11.53 8.98
N ALA A 85 -2.70 10.27 8.71
CA ALA A 85 -3.90 9.65 9.26
C ALA A 85 -3.86 9.56 10.79
N VAL A 86 -2.71 9.20 11.36
CA VAL A 86 -2.52 9.21 12.83
C VAL A 86 -2.71 10.60 13.40
N ALA A 87 -2.15 11.63 12.76
CA ALA A 87 -2.31 13.02 13.19
C ALA A 87 -3.78 13.49 13.14
N GLN A 88 -4.55 13.06 12.13
CA GLN A 88 -5.97 13.35 11.98
C GLN A 88 -6.84 12.68 13.06
N LEU A 89 -6.40 11.53 13.59
CA LEU A 89 -7.11 10.80 14.64
C LEU A 89 -6.86 11.32 16.05
N SER A 90 -6.02 12.37 16.21
CA SER A 90 -5.83 13.04 17.51
C SER A 90 -7.17 13.51 18.09
N PRO A 91 -7.43 13.35 19.42
CA PRO A 91 -6.49 13.02 20.51
C PRO A 91 -6.34 11.53 20.82
N ILE A 92 -6.75 10.62 19.94
CA ILE A 92 -6.57 9.17 20.16
C ILE A 92 -5.08 8.83 20.05
N LYS A 93 -4.58 8.05 21.00
CA LYS A 93 -3.17 7.66 21.03
C LYS A 93 -2.92 6.46 20.13
N ILE A 94 -2.45 6.73 18.91
CA ILE A 94 -1.96 5.72 17.97
C ILE A 94 -0.47 5.99 17.74
N GLU A 95 0.35 4.94 17.79
CA GLU A 95 1.79 5.00 17.54
C GLU A 95 2.14 4.14 16.33
N LEU A 96 2.94 4.67 15.42
CA LEU A 96 3.52 3.92 14.29
C LEU A 96 4.94 3.50 14.67
N LYS A 97 5.18 2.19 14.72
CA LYS A 97 6.50 1.62 14.93
C LYS A 97 7.07 1.16 13.58
N LEU A 98 7.83 2.05 12.92
CA LEU A 98 8.41 1.78 11.61
C LEU A 98 9.63 0.87 11.72
N VAL A 99 9.63 -0.18 10.92
CA VAL A 99 10.80 -1.04 10.64
C VAL A 99 10.95 -1.15 9.13
N THR A 100 12.16 -0.98 8.64
CA THR A 100 12.48 -1.09 7.21
C THR A 100 13.43 -2.24 6.94
N PHE A 101 13.29 -2.87 5.78
CA PHE A 101 14.11 -4.01 5.36
C PHE A 101 14.62 -3.85 3.94
N ASP A 102 15.72 -4.54 3.62
CA ASP A 102 16.24 -4.65 2.27
C ASP A 102 15.63 -5.86 1.55
N ARG A 103 14.82 -5.60 0.53
CA ARG A 103 14.17 -6.67 -0.27
C ARG A 103 15.14 -7.52 -1.09
N GLN A 104 16.39 -7.09 -1.23
CA GLN A 104 17.44 -7.83 -1.94
C GLN A 104 18.21 -8.78 -1.02
N ILE A 105 18.09 -8.60 0.29
CA ILE A 105 18.74 -9.46 1.30
C ILE A 105 17.72 -10.47 1.82
N SER A 106 17.93 -11.74 1.48
CA SER A 106 17.06 -12.82 1.97
C SER A 106 17.09 -12.92 3.50
N GLY A 107 15.90 -13.00 4.11
CA GLY A 107 15.71 -13.08 5.56
C GLY A 107 15.79 -11.73 6.30
N ASP A 108 16.05 -10.61 5.62
CA ASP A 108 16.19 -9.31 6.29
C ASP A 108 14.87 -8.82 6.88
N ALA A 109 13.73 -9.04 6.19
CA ALA A 109 12.42 -8.68 6.72
C ALA A 109 12.09 -9.47 8.00
N ILE A 110 12.38 -10.78 8.04
CA ILE A 110 12.20 -11.62 9.23
C ILE A 110 13.08 -11.12 10.37
N LYS A 111 14.36 -10.90 10.11
CA LYS A 111 15.33 -10.43 11.10
C LYS A 111 14.94 -9.08 11.68
N LYS A 112 14.58 -8.12 10.85
CA LYS A 112 14.22 -6.76 11.26
C LYS A 112 12.91 -6.70 12.02
N SER A 113 11.92 -7.49 11.59
CA SER A 113 10.60 -7.54 12.23
C SER A 113 10.60 -8.19 13.61
N SER A 114 11.66 -8.89 14.03
CA SER A 114 11.76 -9.52 15.36
C SER A 114 11.47 -8.53 16.48
N VAL A 115 11.81 -7.26 16.30
CA VAL A 115 11.54 -6.18 17.27
C VAL A 115 10.05 -5.99 17.58
N PHE A 116 9.14 -6.46 16.75
CA PHE A 116 7.69 -6.41 16.98
C PHE A 116 7.21 -7.49 17.96
N PHE A 117 8.05 -8.47 18.23
CA PHE A 117 7.74 -9.65 19.05
C PHE A 117 8.58 -9.74 20.32
N ASP A 118 9.59 -8.85 20.49
CA ASP A 118 10.52 -8.86 21.60
C ASP A 118 9.94 -8.14 22.84
N GLY A 119 9.36 -8.91 23.77
CA GLY A 119 8.86 -8.43 25.07
C GLY A 119 7.58 -7.59 24.98
N ASP A 120 6.93 -7.40 26.14
CA ASP A 120 5.63 -6.68 26.23
C ASP A 120 5.73 -5.19 25.85
N GLU A 121 6.87 -4.55 26.10
CA GLU A 121 7.08 -3.13 25.80
C GLU A 121 7.21 -2.87 24.29
N ASN A 122 7.58 -3.89 23.51
CA ASN A 122 7.78 -3.81 22.08
C ASN A 122 6.64 -4.42 21.26
N ALA A 123 5.66 -5.04 21.92
CA ALA A 123 4.56 -5.70 21.26
C ALA A 123 3.69 -4.71 20.48
N ILE A 124 3.45 -5.01 19.21
CA ILE A 124 2.50 -4.27 18.37
C ILE A 124 1.08 -4.82 18.59
N ASP A 125 0.06 -3.97 18.38
CA ASP A 125 -1.36 -4.37 18.42
C ASP A 125 -1.88 -4.76 17.03
N ALA A 126 -1.27 -4.25 15.96
CA ALA A 126 -1.59 -4.55 14.58
C ALA A 126 -0.34 -4.40 13.69
N LEU A 127 -0.37 -4.97 12.47
CA LEU A 127 0.70 -4.83 11.48
C LEU A 127 0.17 -4.24 10.17
N ILE A 128 0.91 -3.27 9.59
CA ILE A 128 0.76 -2.85 8.19
C ILE A 128 2.05 -3.25 7.46
N THR A 129 1.93 -3.93 6.31
CA THR A 129 3.09 -4.33 5.52
C THR A 129 2.75 -4.47 4.04
N THR A 130 3.80 -4.50 3.20
CA THR A 130 3.70 -4.84 1.78
C THR A 130 4.40 -6.17 1.50
N PRO A 131 3.70 -7.19 0.96
CA PRO A 131 4.27 -8.52 0.75
C PRO A 131 5.12 -8.63 -0.53
N VAL A 132 6.15 -7.79 -0.66
CA VAL A 132 7.10 -7.85 -1.78
C VAL A 132 8.06 -9.04 -1.68
N VAL A 133 8.33 -9.52 -0.47
CA VAL A 133 9.07 -10.76 -0.16
C VAL A 133 8.09 -11.77 0.47
N GLN A 134 7.30 -12.43 -0.37
CA GLN A 134 6.07 -13.14 0.02
C GLN A 134 6.28 -14.18 1.12
N ASP A 135 7.30 -15.04 0.99
CA ASP A 135 7.56 -16.13 1.94
C ASP A 135 7.95 -15.59 3.32
N GLU A 136 8.77 -14.54 3.36
CA GLU A 136 9.16 -13.89 4.61
C GLU A 136 7.96 -13.22 5.30
N ILE A 137 7.11 -12.54 4.53
CA ILE A 137 5.90 -11.91 5.09
C ILE A 137 4.91 -12.95 5.59
N MET A 138 4.75 -14.10 4.91
CA MET A 138 3.93 -15.21 5.41
C MET A 138 4.44 -15.71 6.78
N GLU A 139 5.75 -15.87 6.93
CA GLU A 139 6.34 -16.27 8.20
C GLU A 139 6.08 -15.23 9.30
N ILE A 140 6.27 -13.94 8.98
CA ILE A 140 6.06 -12.83 9.93
C ILE A 140 4.60 -12.77 10.40
N VAL A 141 3.63 -12.82 9.48
CA VAL A 141 2.21 -12.74 9.85
C VAL A 141 1.74 -13.98 10.62
N SER A 142 2.37 -15.14 10.42
CA SER A 142 2.09 -16.34 11.22
C SER A 142 2.43 -16.18 12.70
N LYS A 143 3.35 -15.26 13.04
CA LYS A 143 3.78 -14.96 14.40
C LYS A 143 2.90 -13.92 15.12
N LEU A 144 1.91 -13.34 14.44
CA LEU A 144 1.05 -12.29 15.01
C LEU A 144 0.04 -12.78 16.05
N ASP A 145 -0.14 -14.09 16.21
CA ASP A 145 -1.02 -14.71 17.21
C ASP A 145 -2.44 -14.08 17.24
N GLY A 146 -3.05 -14.01 16.06
CA GLY A 146 -4.41 -13.47 15.91
C GLY A 146 -4.52 -11.93 15.89
N LYS A 147 -3.43 -11.19 16.02
CA LYS A 147 -3.46 -9.74 15.85
C LYS A 147 -3.78 -9.38 14.40
N PRO A 148 -4.58 -8.32 14.17
CA PRO A 148 -4.95 -7.90 12.83
C PRO A 148 -3.75 -7.40 12.03
N PHE A 149 -3.77 -7.67 10.73
CA PHE A 149 -2.77 -7.13 9.81
C PHE A 149 -3.42 -6.66 8.52
N VAL A 150 -2.78 -5.68 7.87
CA VAL A 150 -3.22 -5.05 6.63
C VAL A 150 -2.10 -5.15 5.60
N TYR A 151 -2.46 -5.55 4.39
CA TYR A 151 -1.59 -5.43 3.23
C TYR A 151 -1.86 -4.15 2.46
N ILE A 152 -0.80 -3.49 2.05
CA ILE A 152 -0.83 -2.32 1.16
C ILE A 152 0.01 -2.61 -0.08
N ASP A 153 -0.28 -1.91 -1.17
CA ASP A 153 0.41 -2.02 -2.47
C ASP A 153 0.27 -3.39 -3.15
N THR A 154 0.70 -4.46 -2.49
CA THR A 154 0.76 -5.81 -3.07
C THR A 154 -0.16 -6.78 -2.31
N PRO A 155 -1.03 -7.55 -2.98
CA PRO A 155 -1.83 -8.57 -2.33
C PRO A 155 -1.02 -9.87 -2.11
N LEU A 156 -1.41 -10.65 -1.09
CA LEU A 156 -0.91 -12.01 -0.88
C LEU A 156 -2.08 -12.95 -0.58
N GLY A 157 -2.46 -13.77 -1.56
CA GLY A 157 -3.68 -14.57 -1.53
C GLY A 157 -3.67 -15.79 -0.61
N THR A 158 -2.50 -16.15 -0.06
CA THR A 158 -2.32 -17.34 0.81
C THR A 158 -2.63 -17.07 2.28
N THR A 159 -2.90 -15.82 2.66
CA THR A 159 -3.18 -15.39 4.02
C THR A 159 -4.51 -14.63 4.09
N GLN A 160 -5.02 -14.39 5.30
CA GLN A 160 -6.29 -13.68 5.52
C GLN A 160 -6.05 -12.37 6.29
N PRO A 161 -5.63 -11.28 5.61
CA PRO A 161 -5.51 -9.98 6.24
C PRO A 161 -6.90 -9.43 6.64
N LEU A 162 -6.92 -8.55 7.62
CA LEU A 162 -8.10 -7.76 7.94
C LEU A 162 -8.54 -6.94 6.72
N LEU A 163 -7.58 -6.40 6.00
CA LEU A 163 -7.79 -5.54 4.82
C LEU A 163 -6.58 -5.65 3.87
N THR A 164 -6.86 -5.55 2.58
CA THR A 164 -5.85 -5.31 1.53
C THR A 164 -6.20 -4.02 0.80
N VAL A 165 -5.28 -3.04 0.79
CA VAL A 165 -5.42 -1.77 0.06
C VAL A 165 -4.45 -1.78 -1.11
N VAL A 166 -4.95 -1.88 -2.32
CA VAL A 166 -4.13 -2.09 -3.53
C VAL A 166 -4.73 -1.43 -4.75
N GLN A 167 -3.91 -1.11 -5.74
CA GLN A 167 -4.38 -0.86 -7.10
C GLN A 167 -4.40 -2.18 -7.88
N ASN A 168 -5.33 -2.32 -8.81
CA ASN A 168 -5.34 -3.50 -9.69
C ASN A 168 -4.19 -3.40 -10.72
N PRO A 169 -3.09 -4.17 -10.56
CA PRO A 169 -1.91 -4.00 -11.37
C PRO A 169 -2.12 -4.40 -12.84
N TYR A 170 -2.94 -5.44 -13.09
CA TYR A 170 -3.29 -5.83 -14.46
C TYR A 170 -4.01 -4.70 -15.20
N LYS A 171 -5.03 -4.10 -14.57
CA LYS A 171 -5.76 -2.97 -15.18
C LYS A 171 -4.85 -1.77 -15.39
N GLY A 172 -3.92 -1.50 -14.49
CA GLY A 172 -2.94 -0.43 -14.65
C GLY A 172 -2.02 -0.65 -15.86
N GLY A 173 -1.45 -1.85 -16.00
CA GLY A 173 -0.69 -2.22 -17.20
C GLY A 173 -1.52 -2.16 -18.48
N TYR A 174 -2.78 -2.60 -18.42
CA TYR A 174 -3.71 -2.55 -19.55
C TYR A 174 -4.02 -1.09 -19.97
N CYS A 175 -4.13 -0.17 -19.01
CA CYS A 175 -4.24 1.27 -19.29
C CYS A 175 -2.96 1.81 -19.93
N ALA A 176 -1.77 1.40 -19.44
CA ALA A 176 -0.49 1.78 -20.05
C ALA A 176 -0.41 1.36 -21.52
N GLY A 177 -0.82 0.12 -21.84
CA GLY A 177 -0.87 -0.36 -23.22
C GLY A 177 -1.83 0.44 -24.09
N ARG A 178 -3.00 0.83 -23.54
CA ARG A 178 -3.92 1.72 -24.26
C ARG A 178 -3.31 3.08 -24.55
N ILE A 179 -2.68 3.68 -23.57
CA ILE A 179 -2.01 4.99 -23.69
C ILE A 179 -0.91 4.91 -24.73
N MET A 180 -0.04 3.90 -24.64
CA MET A 180 1.02 3.66 -25.61
C MET A 180 0.50 3.61 -27.04
N ARG A 181 -0.60 2.90 -27.28
CA ARG A 181 -1.22 2.84 -28.60
C ARG A 181 -1.88 4.14 -29.07
N MET A 182 -2.36 4.95 -28.13
CA MET A 182 -2.90 6.28 -28.47
C MET A 182 -1.81 7.21 -29.02
N PHE A 183 -0.57 7.11 -28.50
CA PHE A 183 0.57 7.90 -28.95
C PHE A 183 1.19 7.36 -30.25
N GLN A 184 1.40 6.04 -30.34
CA GLN A 184 2.24 5.44 -31.39
C GLN A 184 1.47 4.58 -32.40
N GLY A 185 0.18 4.32 -32.16
CA GLY A 185 -0.56 3.34 -32.97
C GLY A 185 -0.04 1.92 -32.71
N GLY A 186 0.44 1.26 -33.76
CA GLY A 186 1.07 -0.06 -33.67
C GLY A 186 2.59 -0.01 -33.82
N GLY A 187 3.28 -1.11 -33.45
CA GLY A 187 4.71 -1.23 -33.62
C GLY A 187 5.39 -2.12 -32.58
N LYS A 188 6.68 -1.91 -32.41
CA LYS A 188 7.51 -2.61 -31.43
C LYS A 188 7.65 -1.77 -30.16
N PHE A 189 7.33 -2.38 -29.02
CA PHE A 189 7.37 -1.76 -27.71
C PHE A 189 8.25 -2.58 -26.78
N ALA A 190 9.00 -1.94 -25.90
CA ALA A 190 9.76 -2.62 -24.86
C ALA A 190 9.09 -2.41 -23.50
N CYS A 191 8.86 -3.50 -22.76
CA CYS A 191 8.49 -3.47 -21.37
C CYS A 191 9.75 -3.78 -20.55
N ILE A 192 10.22 -2.82 -19.76
CA ILE A 192 11.50 -2.93 -19.04
C ILE A 192 11.24 -3.06 -17.56
N THR A 193 11.61 -4.20 -16.98
CA THR A 193 11.55 -4.46 -15.53
C THR A 193 12.95 -4.51 -14.93
N MET A 194 13.06 -4.13 -13.66
CA MET A 194 14.32 -4.22 -12.88
C MET A 194 14.32 -5.39 -11.92
N TYR A 195 13.15 -5.92 -11.60
CA TYR A 195 12.96 -7.00 -10.64
C TYR A 195 12.10 -8.08 -11.25
N SER A 196 12.62 -9.30 -11.32
CA SER A 196 11.97 -10.40 -12.05
C SER A 196 10.75 -11.04 -11.37
N SER A 197 10.52 -10.83 -10.08
CA SER A 197 9.62 -11.69 -9.28
C SER A 197 8.40 -11.01 -8.65
N GLY A 198 8.26 -9.69 -8.69
CA GLY A 198 7.15 -8.98 -8.02
C GLY A 198 5.79 -9.28 -8.66
N TYR A 199 4.77 -9.64 -7.86
CA TYR A 199 3.41 -9.88 -8.35
C TYR A 199 2.88 -8.69 -9.17
N ASN A 200 2.98 -7.49 -8.65
CA ASN A 200 2.50 -6.28 -9.32
C ASN A 200 3.18 -6.08 -10.69
N LEU A 201 4.50 -6.30 -10.76
CA LEU A 201 5.25 -6.10 -12.01
C LEU A 201 4.79 -7.09 -13.08
N ARG A 202 4.68 -8.38 -12.75
CA ARG A 202 4.18 -9.40 -13.69
C ARG A 202 2.78 -9.08 -14.19
N GLU A 203 1.88 -8.67 -13.31
CA GLU A 203 0.51 -8.34 -13.71
C GLU A 203 0.44 -7.06 -14.56
N ARG A 204 1.27 -6.05 -14.28
CA ARG A 204 1.38 -4.84 -15.10
C ARG A 204 1.92 -5.17 -16.51
N VAL A 205 3.00 -5.96 -16.58
CA VAL A 205 3.55 -6.46 -17.87
C VAL A 205 2.49 -7.25 -18.65
N ARG A 206 1.80 -8.18 -17.98
CA ARG A 206 0.72 -8.97 -18.60
C ARG A 206 -0.38 -8.07 -19.14
N GLY A 207 -0.88 -7.13 -18.34
CA GLY A 207 -1.93 -6.20 -18.77
C GLY A 207 -1.51 -5.35 -19.97
N PHE A 208 -0.29 -4.83 -19.97
CA PHE A 208 0.29 -4.08 -21.08
C PHE A 208 0.36 -4.92 -22.34
N THR A 209 0.94 -6.11 -22.26
CA THR A 209 1.10 -7.06 -23.36
C THR A 209 -0.24 -7.48 -23.95
N ASP A 210 -1.23 -7.84 -23.10
CA ASP A 210 -2.57 -8.22 -23.55
C ASP A 210 -3.28 -7.08 -24.31
N TYR A 211 -3.02 -5.82 -23.94
CA TYR A 211 -3.58 -4.71 -24.71
C TYR A 211 -2.88 -4.51 -26.05
N ILE A 212 -1.56 -4.50 -26.05
CA ILE A 212 -0.76 -4.26 -27.27
C ILE A 212 -1.01 -5.36 -28.32
N GLN A 213 -1.05 -6.61 -27.90
CA GLN A 213 -1.22 -7.77 -28.80
C GLN A 213 -2.62 -7.92 -29.40
N LYS A 214 -3.58 -7.04 -29.04
CA LYS A 214 -4.84 -6.94 -29.80
C LYS A 214 -4.66 -6.49 -31.23
N ASP A 215 -3.53 -5.90 -31.52
CA ASP A 215 -3.07 -5.54 -32.85
C ASP A 215 -2.02 -6.56 -33.33
N ALA A 216 -2.36 -7.34 -34.34
CA ALA A 216 -1.49 -8.41 -34.85
C ALA A 216 -0.14 -7.92 -35.40
N GLY A 217 -0.02 -6.62 -35.71
CA GLY A 217 1.23 -6.00 -36.16
C GLY A 217 2.13 -5.46 -35.04
N SER A 218 1.69 -5.57 -33.78
CA SER A 218 2.43 -5.03 -32.65
C SER A 218 3.14 -6.12 -31.86
N VAL A 219 4.37 -5.80 -31.39
CA VAL A 219 5.24 -6.72 -30.65
C VAL A 219 5.63 -6.07 -29.31
N VAL A 220 5.62 -6.84 -28.24
CA VAL A 220 6.17 -6.46 -26.95
C VAL A 220 7.45 -7.26 -26.68
N LEU A 221 8.53 -6.56 -26.42
CA LEU A 221 9.78 -7.11 -25.90
C LEU A 221 9.69 -7.03 -24.38
N ASP A 222 9.80 -8.17 -23.69
CA ASP A 222 9.88 -8.24 -22.23
C ASP A 222 11.34 -8.32 -21.82
N GLU A 223 11.87 -7.23 -21.30
CA GLU A 223 13.30 -7.04 -21.04
C GLU A 223 13.54 -6.82 -19.54
N ILE A 224 14.62 -7.39 -19.02
CA ILE A 224 14.98 -7.26 -17.60
C ILE A 224 16.34 -6.59 -17.48
N CYS A 225 16.39 -5.43 -16.83
CA CYS A 225 17.63 -4.76 -16.47
C CYS A 225 18.04 -5.15 -15.05
N THR A 226 19.20 -5.77 -14.90
CA THR A 226 19.71 -6.23 -13.60
C THR A 226 20.64 -5.23 -12.92
N ASP A 227 21.29 -4.34 -13.68
CA ASP A 227 22.11 -3.26 -13.16
C ASP A 227 21.31 -1.95 -13.15
N ILE A 228 20.75 -1.62 -11.98
CA ILE A 228 19.87 -0.47 -11.75
C ILE A 228 20.63 0.84 -11.47
N THR A 229 21.97 0.84 -11.57
CA THR A 229 22.72 2.09 -11.54
C THR A 229 22.44 2.90 -12.81
N GLU A 230 22.57 4.22 -12.74
CA GLU A 230 22.37 5.09 -13.92
C GLU A 230 23.23 4.63 -15.10
N LEU A 231 24.50 4.29 -14.86
CA LEU A 231 25.41 3.80 -15.87
C LEU A 231 25.02 2.42 -16.40
N GLY A 232 24.62 1.50 -15.53
CA GLY A 232 24.20 0.16 -15.91
C GLY A 232 22.95 0.20 -16.78
N PHE A 233 21.96 0.99 -16.35
CA PHE A 233 20.73 1.17 -17.12
C PHE A 233 20.96 1.86 -18.46
N TYR A 234 21.85 2.87 -18.52
CA TYR A 234 22.25 3.52 -19.78
C TYR A 234 22.86 2.50 -20.76
N LYS A 235 23.78 1.65 -20.31
CA LYS A 235 24.37 0.59 -21.15
C LYS A 235 23.31 -0.40 -21.63
N PHE A 236 22.42 -0.83 -20.74
CA PHE A 236 21.31 -1.71 -21.08
C PHE A 236 20.44 -1.09 -22.19
N MET A 237 20.05 0.17 -22.07
CA MET A 237 19.29 0.90 -23.09
C MET A 237 20.03 0.98 -24.42
N LYS A 238 21.34 1.25 -24.40
CA LYS A 238 22.18 1.25 -25.58
C LYS A 238 22.12 -0.10 -26.30
N ASP A 239 22.39 -1.19 -25.58
CA ASP A 239 22.37 -2.55 -26.13
C ASP A 239 20.98 -2.94 -26.68
N LEU A 240 19.91 -2.51 -25.99
CA LEU A 240 18.54 -2.74 -26.44
C LEU A 240 18.24 -2.04 -27.77
N PHE A 241 18.65 -0.78 -27.93
CA PHE A 241 18.44 -0.02 -29.16
C PHE A 241 19.40 -0.42 -30.32
N GLU A 242 20.56 -0.97 -30.02
CA GLU A 242 21.43 -1.61 -31.01
C GLU A 242 20.81 -2.88 -31.57
N ARG A 243 20.13 -3.68 -30.73
CA ARG A 243 19.38 -4.89 -31.15
C ARG A 243 18.06 -4.57 -31.83
N HIS A 244 17.38 -3.50 -31.43
CA HIS A 244 16.04 -3.15 -31.85
C HIS A 244 15.90 -1.62 -32.09
N ASN A 245 16.39 -1.15 -33.22
CA ASN A 245 16.37 0.29 -33.58
C ASN A 245 14.99 0.84 -33.99
N ASP A 246 13.98 -0.04 -34.06
CA ASP A 246 12.60 0.24 -34.46
C ASP A 246 11.62 0.30 -33.28
N ILE A 247 12.13 0.31 -32.03
CA ILE A 247 11.31 0.52 -30.83
C ILE A 247 10.64 1.89 -30.91
N LYS A 248 9.30 1.90 -30.75
CA LYS A 248 8.47 3.09 -30.75
C LYS A 248 8.06 3.57 -29.37
N GLY A 249 8.13 2.70 -28.38
CA GLY A 249 7.78 3.09 -27.01
C GLY A 249 8.32 2.12 -25.97
N ILE A 250 8.45 2.67 -24.76
CA ILE A 250 8.97 1.98 -23.59
C ILE A 250 7.93 2.07 -22.49
N PHE A 251 7.63 0.94 -21.86
CA PHE A 251 6.86 0.87 -20.64
C PHE A 251 7.75 0.41 -19.48
N VAL A 252 7.86 1.25 -18.45
CA VAL A 252 8.55 0.92 -17.20
C VAL A 252 7.51 0.76 -16.08
N PRO A 253 7.19 -0.47 -15.66
CA PRO A 253 6.06 -0.74 -14.74
C PRO A 253 6.37 -0.46 -13.25
N HIS A 254 7.33 0.40 -12.94
CA HIS A 254 7.76 0.77 -11.58
C HIS A 254 8.29 2.21 -11.54
N ALA A 255 8.68 2.70 -10.35
CA ALA A 255 8.99 4.12 -10.12
C ALA A 255 10.29 4.63 -10.78
N GLU A 256 11.18 3.76 -11.24
CA GLU A 256 12.48 4.15 -11.82
C GLU A 256 12.43 4.47 -13.31
N VAL A 257 11.33 5.10 -13.77
CA VAL A 257 11.08 5.46 -15.17
C VAL A 257 12.14 6.43 -15.71
N SER A 258 12.58 7.37 -14.87
CA SER A 258 13.57 8.39 -15.23
C SER A 258 14.90 7.79 -15.73
N LEU A 259 15.26 6.58 -15.29
CA LEU A 259 16.49 5.92 -15.77
C LEU A 259 16.43 5.60 -17.27
N ALA A 260 15.24 5.29 -17.81
CA ALA A 260 15.08 5.03 -19.23
C ALA A 260 15.23 6.30 -20.08
N THR A 261 14.93 7.47 -19.51
CA THR A 261 14.93 8.73 -20.27
C THR A 261 16.32 9.28 -20.53
N TYR A 262 17.32 9.01 -19.68
CA TYR A 262 18.69 9.52 -19.86
C TYR A 262 19.28 9.12 -21.21
N TYR A 263 19.19 7.85 -21.58
CA TYR A 263 19.66 7.39 -22.89
C TYR A 263 18.87 8.01 -24.06
N LEU A 264 17.54 8.07 -23.91
CA LEU A 264 16.69 8.60 -25.00
C LEU A 264 16.96 10.08 -25.28
N VAL A 265 17.14 10.87 -24.22
CA VAL A 265 17.47 12.31 -24.34
C VAL A 265 18.85 12.48 -24.93
N ASP A 266 19.86 11.75 -24.44
CA ASP A 266 21.25 11.85 -24.96
C ASP A 266 21.35 11.49 -26.43
N GLN A 267 20.56 10.51 -26.90
CA GLN A 267 20.54 10.08 -28.30
C GLN A 267 19.51 10.85 -29.18
N GLY A 268 18.80 11.84 -28.62
CA GLY A 268 17.75 12.58 -29.33
C GLY A 268 16.55 11.74 -29.76
N LEU A 269 16.28 10.67 -29.05
CA LEU A 269 15.20 9.72 -29.34
C LEU A 269 13.89 10.05 -28.64
N ASN A 270 13.90 10.93 -27.64
CA ASN A 270 12.75 11.29 -26.80
C ASN A 270 11.57 11.89 -27.58
N SER A 271 11.78 12.46 -28.77
CA SER A 271 10.71 12.95 -29.67
C SER A 271 10.04 11.83 -30.49
N ARG A 272 10.63 10.64 -30.53
CA ARG A 272 10.23 9.51 -31.38
C ARG A 272 9.74 8.30 -30.58
N VAL A 273 10.27 8.11 -29.37
CA VAL A 273 10.00 6.98 -28.52
C VAL A 273 9.15 7.45 -27.36
N THR A 274 7.91 6.96 -27.27
CA THR A 274 7.01 7.26 -26.16
C THR A 274 7.42 6.52 -24.89
N VAL A 275 7.48 7.23 -23.77
CA VAL A 275 7.78 6.67 -22.45
C VAL A 275 6.54 6.72 -21.57
N VAL A 276 6.06 5.54 -21.15
CA VAL A 276 4.98 5.39 -20.18
C VAL A 276 5.51 4.65 -18.96
N GLY A 277 5.18 5.14 -17.78
CA GLY A 277 5.67 4.51 -16.55
C GLY A 277 4.74 4.60 -15.37
N TYR A 278 5.28 4.33 -14.20
CA TYR A 278 4.55 4.32 -12.93
C TYR A 278 5.15 5.32 -11.95
N ASP A 279 4.26 5.79 -11.07
CA ASP A 279 4.51 6.60 -9.88
C ASP A 279 5.04 8.01 -10.15
N LEU A 280 4.36 8.98 -9.55
CA LEU A 280 4.67 10.40 -9.64
C LEU A 280 5.71 10.79 -8.58
N VAL A 281 6.83 10.05 -8.50
CA VAL A 281 7.98 10.42 -7.70
C VAL A 281 8.71 11.60 -8.34
N GLU A 282 9.49 12.39 -7.58
CA GLU A 282 10.02 13.69 -8.06
C GLU A 282 10.82 13.59 -9.36
N LYS A 283 11.71 12.60 -9.49
CA LYS A 283 12.47 12.39 -10.74
C LYS A 283 11.55 12.16 -11.94
N ASN A 284 10.51 11.36 -11.76
CA ASN A 284 9.52 11.07 -12.81
C ASN A 284 8.63 12.29 -13.08
N ARG A 285 8.24 13.02 -12.03
CA ARG A 285 7.50 14.29 -12.15
C ARG A 285 8.28 15.30 -12.99
N GLN A 286 9.59 15.44 -12.74
CA GLN A 286 10.44 16.32 -13.52
C GLN A 286 10.52 15.85 -14.98
N GLY A 287 10.69 14.54 -15.23
CA GLY A 287 10.69 13.97 -16.57
C GLY A 287 9.36 14.18 -17.33
N LEU A 288 8.24 14.19 -16.59
CA LEU A 288 6.94 14.51 -17.18
C LEU A 288 6.83 16.00 -17.56
N LEU A 289 7.36 16.90 -16.71
CA LEU A 289 7.35 18.35 -16.95
C LEU A 289 8.25 18.77 -18.14
N ASP A 290 9.43 18.17 -18.25
CA ASP A 290 10.37 18.47 -19.34
C ASP A 290 10.07 17.69 -20.64
N GLY A 291 9.12 16.74 -20.60
CA GLY A 291 8.67 15.98 -21.76
C GLY A 291 9.58 14.80 -22.13
N SER A 292 10.46 14.36 -21.25
CA SER A 292 11.22 13.11 -21.42
C SER A 292 10.39 11.87 -21.04
N ILE A 293 9.31 12.05 -20.27
CA ILE A 293 8.28 11.07 -19.98
C ILE A 293 6.95 11.60 -20.51
N ASP A 294 6.20 10.76 -21.24
CA ASP A 294 4.92 11.17 -21.84
C ASP A 294 3.71 10.96 -20.91
N CYS A 295 3.77 9.91 -20.09
CA CYS A 295 2.67 9.58 -19.18
C CYS A 295 3.13 8.75 -17.98
N LEU A 296 2.54 9.02 -16.82
CA LEU A 296 2.71 8.21 -15.62
C LEU A 296 1.37 7.68 -15.12
N ILE A 297 1.41 6.49 -14.55
CA ILE A 297 0.28 5.87 -13.85
C ILE A 297 0.53 5.99 -12.36
N GLY A 298 -0.40 6.64 -11.63
CA GLY A 298 -0.32 6.82 -10.19
C GLY A 298 -1.14 5.82 -9.42
N GLN A 299 -0.70 5.53 -8.20
CA GLN A 299 -1.30 4.53 -7.31
C GLN A 299 -1.83 5.15 -6.00
N ARG A 300 -1.68 6.45 -5.79
CA ARG A 300 -2.05 7.17 -4.56
C ARG A 300 -1.46 6.55 -3.29
N PRO A 301 -0.14 6.46 -3.17
CA PRO A 301 0.50 5.80 -2.03
C PRO A 301 0.09 6.43 -0.68
N GLU A 302 0.00 7.75 -0.59
CA GLU A 302 -0.44 8.42 0.64
C GLU A 302 -1.85 8.00 1.05
N GLN A 303 -2.76 7.87 0.08
CA GLN A 303 -4.12 7.42 0.35
C GLN A 303 -4.16 5.96 0.77
N GLN A 304 -3.33 5.09 0.18
CA GLN A 304 -3.22 3.69 0.61
C GLN A 304 -2.79 3.60 2.08
N GLY A 305 -1.75 4.34 2.46
CA GLY A 305 -1.27 4.40 3.85
C GLY A 305 -2.33 4.93 4.81
N SER A 306 -3.00 6.01 4.42
CA SER A 306 -4.08 6.63 5.20
C SER A 306 -5.27 5.68 5.40
N GLU A 307 -5.74 4.99 4.35
CA GLU A 307 -6.83 4.01 4.44
C GLU A 307 -6.47 2.85 5.37
N ALA A 308 -5.24 2.35 5.32
CA ALA A 308 -4.80 1.26 6.18
C ALA A 308 -4.93 1.63 7.67
N VAL A 309 -4.47 2.83 8.07
CA VAL A 309 -4.58 3.32 9.45
C VAL A 309 -6.03 3.55 9.86
N HIS A 310 -6.82 4.25 9.03
CA HIS A 310 -8.22 4.54 9.34
C HIS A 310 -9.04 3.26 9.48
N LYS A 311 -8.81 2.23 8.66
CA LYS A 311 -9.54 0.97 8.74
C LYS A 311 -9.10 0.12 9.94
N LEU A 312 -7.82 0.12 10.31
CA LEU A 312 -7.39 -0.48 11.56
C LEU A 312 -8.05 0.21 12.76
N TYR A 313 -8.08 1.55 12.79
CA TYR A 313 -8.79 2.30 13.81
C TYR A 313 -10.28 1.92 13.88
N GLN A 314 -10.98 1.90 12.74
CA GLN A 314 -12.40 1.53 12.68
C GLN A 314 -12.64 0.10 13.20
N ALA A 315 -11.85 -0.87 12.78
CA ALA A 315 -12.02 -2.26 13.15
C ALA A 315 -11.63 -2.54 14.61
N CYS A 316 -10.43 -2.09 15.00
CA CYS A 316 -9.83 -2.49 16.28
C CYS A 316 -10.31 -1.63 17.46
N MET A 317 -10.55 -0.35 17.22
CA MET A 317 -10.90 0.60 18.29
C MET A 317 -12.38 0.96 18.31
N LEU A 318 -13.05 1.05 17.15
CA LEU A 318 -14.49 1.32 17.08
C LEU A 318 -15.34 0.05 16.95
N HIS A 319 -14.71 -1.13 16.80
CA HIS A 319 -15.37 -2.42 16.56
C HIS A 319 -16.38 -2.39 15.40
N GLN A 320 -16.03 -1.65 14.36
CA GLN A 320 -16.83 -1.51 13.15
C GLN A 320 -16.39 -2.53 12.09
N HIS A 321 -17.33 -2.96 11.28
CA HIS A 321 -17.01 -3.78 10.12
C HIS A 321 -16.27 -2.94 9.07
N VAL A 322 -15.18 -3.49 8.53
CA VAL A 322 -14.40 -2.90 7.43
C VAL A 322 -14.40 -3.84 6.23
N PRO A 323 -14.29 -3.34 5.00
CA PRO A 323 -14.17 -4.19 3.83
C PRO A 323 -12.86 -4.97 3.89
N SER A 324 -12.83 -6.18 3.34
CA SER A 324 -11.60 -6.98 3.24
C SER A 324 -10.64 -6.48 2.14
N ARG A 325 -11.14 -5.62 1.23
CA ARG A 325 -10.35 -5.05 0.14
C ARG A 325 -10.81 -3.64 -0.22
N ILE A 326 -9.84 -2.78 -0.50
CA ILE A 326 -10.04 -1.45 -1.11
C ILE A 326 -9.20 -1.41 -2.38
N ASP A 327 -9.87 -1.23 -3.51
CA ASP A 327 -9.19 -1.02 -4.80
C ASP A 327 -8.98 0.48 -5.03
N MET A 328 -7.71 0.87 -5.15
CA MET A 328 -7.32 2.25 -5.43
C MET A 328 -7.60 2.60 -6.89
N PRO A 329 -8.01 3.84 -7.17
CA PRO A 329 -8.14 4.33 -8.53
C PRO A 329 -6.81 4.24 -9.29
N ILE A 330 -6.92 4.17 -10.62
CA ILE A 330 -5.78 4.31 -11.53
C ILE A 330 -5.75 5.76 -12.00
N ASP A 331 -4.81 6.55 -11.49
CA ASP A 331 -4.60 7.90 -11.95
C ASP A 331 -3.70 7.90 -13.18
N ILE A 332 -3.97 8.82 -14.09
CA ILE A 332 -3.19 9.02 -15.31
C ILE A 332 -2.68 10.45 -15.29
N TYR A 333 -1.37 10.60 -15.31
CA TYR A 333 -0.69 11.88 -15.26
C TYR A 333 -0.05 12.19 -16.60
N PHE A 334 -0.43 13.36 -17.13
CA PHE A 334 0.24 14.06 -18.19
C PHE A 334 0.80 15.36 -17.62
N LYS A 335 1.71 16.01 -18.31
CA LYS A 335 2.29 17.27 -17.82
C LYS A 335 1.24 18.37 -17.60
N GLU A 336 0.10 18.30 -18.31
CA GLU A 336 -0.98 19.25 -18.23
C GLU A 336 -1.88 19.10 -17.00
N ASN A 337 -1.84 17.96 -16.31
CA ASN A 337 -2.72 17.71 -15.15
C ASN A 337 -1.98 17.48 -13.83
N ILE A 338 -0.68 17.73 -13.81
CA ILE A 338 0.10 17.76 -12.57
C ILE A 338 0.31 19.20 -12.08
N ILE A 339 0.37 19.39 -10.77
CA ILE A 339 0.55 20.69 -10.11
C ILE A 339 2.00 20.87 -9.70
#